data_c091be88720de33c6361e9b841010a54
#
_entry.id   c091be88720de33c6361e9b841010a54
#
_cell.length_a   1.000
_cell.length_b   1.000
_cell.length_c   1.000
_cell.angle_alpha   90.00
_cell.angle_beta   90.00
_cell.angle_gamma   90.00
#
_symmetry.space_group_name_H-M   'P 1'
#
loop_
_entity.id
_entity.type
_entity.pdbx_description
1 polymer ?
#
loop_
_entity_poly.entity_id
_entity_poly.type
_entity_poly.pdbx_seq_one_letter_code
_entity_poly.pdbx_strand_id
1 'polypeptide(L)'
;MHDNTLLPDAFLSHIAAIMPAHLSMAEFVASCRRPLRRSIRVNTLKIAVADFQARMAEKGWTLDPVPWCETGFWLTRADDTVPLGNTAEHLLGLFYIQEASSMLPVTALFAAAGVSEAELLLDAAAAPGSKSTQISALMENRGMLVANEFSSSRVKVLAANVQRCGVSNIGLSHFDAKVFGQWLPETFDAILLDAPCSGEGTVRKDEDAFRNWSLASIGEIAQVQRTLLESAFHALKPGGVIVYSTCTLSHEENQDICRFMVERFGDALCFESLGDLFPGAEQACTQEGYLHVWPQIYDSEGFFVARLRKLHSVANPMFKPGRLGKFPFTPMAERDAASLRDALISDYGIAPEGALFVRDDEIWLFPLPFAPRLMNKIRLDRIGLKLAQTHKKGYRLTHEWALAQGHLASKGWVELDSDQAREFMMGRDLHPAGECGQGEVILRYQGYALGLGKWVGSRIKNALPRDLVRDTNLFES
;
A
#
# COMPACT_ATOMS: atom_id res chain seq x y z
N MET A 1 21.88 -19.44 -3.38
CA MET A 1 23.10 -19.04 -4.10
C MET A 1 23.29 -17.54 -3.86
N HIS A 2 23.74 -17.12 -2.66
CA HIS A 2 23.96 -15.69 -2.35
C HIS A 2 25.39 -15.43 -1.86
N ASP A 3 26.30 -16.38 -2.11
CA ASP A 3 27.68 -16.27 -1.59
C ASP A 3 28.57 -15.33 -2.43
N ASN A 4 28.01 -14.62 -3.43
CA ASN A 4 28.78 -13.82 -4.38
C ASN A 4 28.23 -12.39 -4.58
N THR A 5 27.47 -11.81 -3.63
CA THR A 5 27.11 -10.39 -3.72
C THR A 5 28.36 -9.56 -3.59
N LEU A 6 28.85 -9.04 -4.70
CA LEU A 6 30.03 -8.19 -4.77
C LEU A 6 29.68 -6.81 -4.23
N LEU A 7 30.06 -6.51 -3.00
CA LEU A 7 29.95 -5.16 -2.43
C LEU A 7 31.10 -4.31 -2.97
N PRO A 8 30.86 -3.20 -3.69
CA PRO A 8 31.93 -2.37 -4.25
C PRO A 8 32.80 -1.75 -3.14
N ASP A 9 34.11 -1.67 -3.33
CA ASP A 9 35.05 -1.07 -2.37
C ASP A 9 34.68 0.39 -2.04
N ALA A 10 34.22 1.17 -3.03
CA ALA A 10 33.78 2.54 -2.83
C ALA A 10 32.55 2.60 -1.90
N PHE A 11 31.62 1.66 -2.03
CA PHE A 11 30.48 1.54 -1.13
C PHE A 11 30.92 1.17 0.28
N LEU A 12 31.77 0.16 0.43
CA LEU A 12 32.27 -0.25 1.75
C LEU A 12 33.02 0.88 2.44
N SER A 13 33.83 1.66 1.69
CA SER A 13 34.52 2.84 2.23
C SER A 13 33.55 3.93 2.67
N HIS A 14 32.49 4.17 1.90
CA HIS A 14 31.44 5.11 2.25
C HIS A 14 30.69 4.69 3.51
N ILE A 15 30.24 3.43 3.57
CA ILE A 15 29.57 2.86 4.75
C ILE A 15 30.47 2.92 6.00
N ALA A 16 31.75 2.60 5.88
CA ALA A 16 32.69 2.66 7.01
C ALA A 16 32.82 4.08 7.59
N ALA A 17 32.66 5.12 6.75
CA ALA A 17 32.75 6.50 7.20
C ALA A 17 31.49 7.00 7.95
N ILE A 18 30.32 6.37 7.71
CA ILE A 18 29.02 6.80 8.27
C ILE A 18 28.45 5.84 9.31
N MET A 19 29.00 4.62 9.41
CA MET A 19 28.52 3.61 10.35
C MET A 19 28.76 4.05 11.80
N PRO A 20 27.73 3.90 12.68
CA PRO A 20 27.89 4.15 14.11
C PRO A 20 29.02 3.30 14.72
N ALA A 21 29.83 3.90 15.63
CA ALA A 21 31.00 3.28 16.19
C ALA A 21 30.76 1.99 17.00
N HIS A 22 29.51 1.77 17.44
CA HIS A 22 29.12 0.56 18.15
C HIS A 22 28.78 -0.62 17.23
N LEU A 23 28.68 -0.39 15.90
CA LEU A 23 28.42 -1.42 14.90
C LEU A 23 29.69 -1.92 14.24
N SER A 24 29.68 -3.17 13.79
CA SER A 24 30.82 -3.85 13.17
C SER A 24 30.66 -3.92 11.66
N MET A 25 31.70 -3.46 10.91
CA MET A 25 31.75 -3.63 9.44
C MET A 25 31.74 -5.11 9.02
N ALA A 26 32.42 -5.99 9.83
CA ALA A 26 32.42 -7.42 9.53
C ALA A 26 31.01 -8.03 9.62
N GLU A 27 30.23 -7.64 10.64
CA GLU A 27 28.85 -8.07 10.82
C GLU A 27 27.93 -7.47 9.74
N PHE A 28 28.16 -6.22 9.35
CA PHE A 28 27.44 -5.59 8.24
C PHE A 28 27.62 -6.38 6.94
N VAL A 29 28.87 -6.65 6.55
CA VAL A 29 29.18 -7.42 5.33
C VAL A 29 28.61 -8.83 5.41
N ALA A 30 28.71 -9.51 6.56
CA ALA A 30 28.12 -10.82 6.78
C ALA A 30 26.59 -10.78 6.66
N SER A 31 25.94 -9.73 7.17
CA SER A 31 24.50 -9.55 7.06
C SER A 31 24.04 -9.29 5.63
N CYS A 32 24.77 -8.47 4.87
CA CYS A 32 24.46 -8.21 3.45
C CYS A 32 24.54 -9.49 2.57
N ARG A 33 25.33 -10.46 2.96
CA ARG A 33 25.50 -11.75 2.25
C ARG A 33 24.48 -12.82 2.64
N ARG A 34 23.81 -12.65 3.79
CA ARG A 34 22.78 -13.61 4.20
C ARG A 34 21.49 -13.42 3.38
N PRO A 35 20.78 -14.50 3.04
CA PRO A 35 19.45 -14.41 2.43
C PRO A 35 18.52 -13.57 3.32
N LEU A 36 17.74 -12.69 2.70
CA LEU A 36 16.73 -11.92 3.40
C LEU A 36 15.60 -12.82 3.87
N ARG A 37 15.16 -12.69 5.12
CA ARG A 37 13.98 -13.40 5.61
C ARG A 37 12.74 -12.92 4.85
N ARG A 38 11.92 -13.86 4.38
CA ARG A 38 10.62 -13.51 3.80
C ARG A 38 9.71 -12.93 4.86
N SER A 39 9.00 -11.88 4.53
CA SER A 39 8.00 -11.29 5.43
C SER A 39 6.71 -10.95 4.70
N ILE A 40 5.63 -10.96 5.47
CA ILE A 40 4.28 -10.65 5.03
C ILE A 40 3.62 -9.70 6.03
N ARG A 41 2.63 -8.98 5.54
CA ARG A 41 1.74 -8.18 6.38
C ARG A 41 0.30 -8.62 6.18
N VAL A 42 -0.36 -9.03 7.26
CA VAL A 42 -1.78 -9.42 7.27
C VAL A 42 -2.64 -8.21 6.85
N ASN A 43 -3.60 -8.45 5.98
CA ASN A 43 -4.55 -7.44 5.54
C ASN A 43 -5.79 -7.43 6.43
N THR A 44 -5.80 -6.56 7.41
CA THR A 44 -6.88 -6.44 8.41
C THR A 44 -8.20 -5.90 7.84
N LEU A 45 -8.21 -5.43 6.59
CA LEU A 45 -9.47 -5.15 5.87
C LEU A 45 -10.26 -6.41 5.54
N LYS A 46 -9.64 -7.59 5.60
CA LYS A 46 -10.24 -8.86 5.20
C LYS A 46 -10.24 -9.92 6.27
N ILE A 47 -9.20 -10.00 7.09
CA ILE A 47 -9.05 -11.06 8.09
C ILE A 47 -8.41 -10.52 9.36
N ALA A 48 -8.89 -10.94 10.53
CA ALA A 48 -8.22 -10.63 11.78
C ALA A 48 -6.88 -11.38 11.88
N VAL A 49 -5.91 -10.78 12.57
CA VAL A 49 -4.55 -11.34 12.70
C VAL A 49 -4.59 -12.75 13.31
N ALA A 50 -5.38 -12.93 14.38
CA ALA A 50 -5.50 -14.24 15.06
C ALA A 50 -6.07 -15.33 14.14
N ASP A 51 -7.09 -14.98 13.33
CA ASP A 51 -7.70 -15.91 12.39
C ASP A 51 -6.74 -16.29 11.26
N PHE A 52 -5.95 -15.30 10.79
CA PHE A 52 -4.90 -15.56 9.80
C PHE A 52 -3.81 -16.48 10.35
N GLN A 53 -3.34 -16.24 11.58
CA GLN A 53 -2.33 -17.11 12.22
C GLN A 53 -2.84 -18.55 12.40
N ALA A 54 -4.08 -18.72 12.87
CA ALA A 54 -4.69 -20.04 13.02
C ALA A 54 -4.77 -20.78 11.69
N ARG A 55 -5.24 -20.10 10.64
CA ARG A 55 -5.33 -20.63 9.28
C ARG A 55 -3.96 -21.03 8.71
N MET A 56 -2.92 -20.24 8.95
CA MET A 56 -1.57 -20.53 8.44
C MET A 56 -0.91 -21.66 9.22
N ALA A 57 -1.19 -21.78 10.52
CA ALA A 57 -0.71 -22.89 11.32
C ALA A 57 -1.23 -24.25 10.82
N GLU A 58 -2.51 -24.32 10.39
CA GLU A 58 -3.09 -25.52 9.77
C GLU A 58 -2.37 -25.93 8.47
N LYS A 59 -1.79 -24.96 7.76
CA LYS A 59 -0.98 -25.17 6.54
C LYS A 59 0.52 -25.40 6.81
N GLY A 60 0.91 -25.48 8.07
CA GLY A 60 2.32 -25.67 8.45
C GLY A 60 3.21 -24.46 8.22
N TRP A 61 2.64 -23.25 8.15
CA TRP A 61 3.41 -22.02 8.11
C TRP A 61 3.80 -21.57 9.50
N THR A 62 5.06 -21.14 9.67
CA THR A 62 5.52 -20.51 10.91
C THR A 62 5.57 -19.00 10.70
N LEU A 63 4.95 -18.25 11.61
CA LEU A 63 4.85 -16.79 11.57
C LEU A 63 5.51 -16.22 12.83
N ASP A 64 6.67 -15.59 12.66
CA ASP A 64 7.40 -14.90 13.72
C ASP A 64 7.05 -13.41 13.68
N PRO A 65 6.58 -12.78 14.78
CA PRO A 65 6.17 -11.37 14.76
C PRO A 65 7.30 -10.41 14.38
N VAL A 66 6.99 -9.42 13.55
CA VAL A 66 7.86 -8.28 13.28
C VAL A 66 7.66 -7.26 14.41
N PRO A 67 8.71 -6.90 15.20
CA PRO A 67 8.54 -6.13 16.46
C PRO A 67 7.86 -4.77 16.29
N TRP A 68 8.00 -4.15 15.13
CA TRP A 68 7.44 -2.82 14.84
C TRP A 68 6.12 -2.83 14.08
N CYS A 69 5.55 -4.00 13.79
CA CYS A 69 4.30 -4.06 13.03
C CYS A 69 3.43 -5.22 13.53
N GLU A 70 2.37 -4.93 14.27
CA GLU A 70 1.46 -5.93 14.86
C GLU A 70 0.83 -6.86 13.81
N THR A 71 0.70 -6.42 12.57
CA THR A 71 0.18 -7.21 11.45
C THR A 71 1.29 -7.83 10.59
N GLY A 72 2.57 -7.56 10.92
CA GLY A 72 3.75 -8.02 10.19
C GLY A 72 4.34 -9.30 10.77
N PHE A 73 4.75 -10.22 9.88
CA PHE A 73 5.38 -11.49 10.29
C PHE A 73 6.49 -11.86 9.35
N TRP A 74 7.60 -12.38 9.88
CA TRP A 74 8.52 -13.20 9.12
C TRP A 74 7.90 -14.58 8.91
N LEU A 75 8.11 -15.12 7.72
CA LEU A 75 7.43 -16.34 7.27
C LEU A 75 8.42 -17.44 6.94
N THR A 76 8.18 -18.62 7.51
CA THR A 76 8.82 -19.88 7.10
C THR A 76 7.75 -20.87 6.69
N ARG A 77 7.94 -21.56 5.54
CA ARG A 77 7.06 -22.62 5.04
C ARG A 77 7.86 -23.90 4.87
N ALA A 78 7.26 -25.02 5.23
CA ALA A 78 7.86 -26.33 5.02
C ALA A 78 7.85 -26.72 3.53
N ASP A 79 6.81 -26.29 2.79
CA ASP A 79 6.67 -26.51 1.35
C ASP A 79 6.62 -25.16 0.61
N ASP A 80 7.53 -24.99 -0.34
CA ASP A 80 7.67 -23.83 -1.24
C ASP A 80 7.35 -24.16 -2.69
N THR A 81 6.69 -25.29 -2.99
CA THR A 81 6.34 -25.73 -4.35
C THR A 81 5.40 -24.75 -5.04
N VAL A 82 4.45 -24.16 -4.29
CA VAL A 82 3.61 -23.05 -4.76
C VAL A 82 4.29 -21.74 -4.40
N PRO A 83 4.65 -20.88 -5.38
CA PRO A 83 5.17 -19.55 -5.09
C PRO A 83 4.21 -18.76 -4.19
N LEU A 84 4.75 -18.01 -3.22
CA LEU A 84 3.96 -17.25 -2.24
C LEU A 84 2.88 -16.35 -2.88
N GLY A 85 3.19 -15.75 -4.04
CA GLY A 85 2.25 -14.94 -4.81
C GLY A 85 1.11 -15.72 -5.49
N ASN A 86 1.19 -17.04 -5.54
CA ASN A 86 0.19 -17.93 -6.15
C ASN A 86 -0.64 -18.68 -5.08
N THR A 87 -0.37 -18.48 -3.80
CA THR A 87 -1.18 -19.06 -2.72
C THR A 87 -2.59 -18.47 -2.72
N ALA A 88 -3.56 -19.26 -2.29
CA ALA A 88 -4.96 -18.82 -2.18
C ALA A 88 -5.06 -17.53 -1.35
N GLU A 89 -4.38 -17.48 -0.22
CA GLU A 89 -4.39 -16.34 0.71
C GLU A 89 -3.87 -15.06 0.07
N HIS A 90 -2.83 -15.15 -0.77
CA HIS A 90 -2.33 -13.98 -1.50
C HIS A 90 -3.31 -13.54 -2.59
N LEU A 91 -3.88 -14.47 -3.35
CA LEU A 91 -4.86 -14.17 -4.41
C LEU A 91 -6.15 -13.58 -3.84
N LEU A 92 -6.60 -14.06 -2.68
CA LEU A 92 -7.71 -13.50 -1.91
C LEU A 92 -7.39 -12.14 -1.28
N GLY A 93 -6.12 -11.72 -1.28
CA GLY A 93 -5.66 -10.46 -0.68
C GLY A 93 -5.66 -10.47 0.85
N LEU A 94 -5.53 -11.64 1.50
CA LEU A 94 -5.50 -11.76 2.96
C LEU A 94 -4.19 -11.25 3.55
N PHE A 95 -3.13 -11.17 2.75
CA PHE A 95 -1.85 -10.58 3.11
C PHE A 95 -1.17 -9.87 1.94
N TYR A 96 -0.22 -9.03 2.27
CA TYR A 96 0.71 -8.38 1.35
C TYR A 96 2.12 -8.94 1.58
N ILE A 97 2.85 -9.29 0.51
CA ILE A 97 4.27 -9.66 0.59
C ILE A 97 5.06 -8.35 0.73
N GLN A 98 5.54 -8.06 1.93
CA GLN A 98 6.20 -6.80 2.27
C GLN A 98 7.44 -7.07 3.10
N GLU A 99 8.55 -6.45 2.73
CA GLU A 99 9.77 -6.51 3.51
C GLU A 99 9.56 -5.84 4.88
N ALA A 100 10.15 -6.40 5.93
CA ALA A 100 9.86 -6.01 7.31
C ALA A 100 10.19 -4.54 7.60
N SER A 101 11.37 -4.03 7.20
CA SER A 101 11.75 -2.62 7.42
C SER A 101 10.83 -1.64 6.69
N SER A 102 10.29 -2.04 5.52
CA SER A 102 9.33 -1.26 4.75
C SER A 102 7.97 -1.06 5.45
N MET A 103 7.70 -1.78 6.55
CA MET A 103 6.50 -1.58 7.38
C MET A 103 6.67 -0.43 8.40
N LEU A 104 7.92 -0.09 8.75
CA LEU A 104 8.26 0.94 9.74
C LEU A 104 7.65 2.33 9.47
N PRO A 105 7.71 2.88 8.22
CA PRO A 105 7.24 4.24 7.97
C PRO A 105 5.77 4.45 8.31
N VAL A 106 4.92 3.48 7.99
CA VAL A 106 3.49 3.57 8.30
C VAL A 106 3.24 3.40 9.79
N THR A 107 3.98 2.52 10.47
CA THR A 107 3.94 2.40 11.93
C THR A 107 4.34 3.72 12.59
N ALA A 108 5.44 4.35 12.15
CA ALA A 108 5.87 5.65 12.64
C ALA A 108 4.83 6.75 12.41
N LEU A 109 4.12 6.71 11.27
CA LEU A 109 3.08 7.67 10.94
C LEU A 109 1.87 7.54 11.88
N PHE A 110 1.35 6.33 12.08
CA PHE A 110 0.16 6.10 12.90
C PHE A 110 0.42 6.15 14.41
N ALA A 111 1.68 6.01 14.84
CA ALA A 111 2.07 6.25 16.23
C ALA A 111 2.10 7.74 16.60
N ALA A 112 2.02 8.66 15.64
CA ALA A 112 1.95 10.09 15.91
C ALA A 112 0.57 10.51 16.39
N ALA A 113 0.52 11.39 17.40
CA ALA A 113 -0.73 11.91 17.93
C ALA A 113 -1.56 12.60 16.84
N GLY A 114 -2.85 12.27 16.77
CA GLY A 114 -3.83 12.85 15.87
C GLY A 114 -3.88 12.22 14.47
N VAL A 115 -3.03 11.25 14.16
CA VAL A 115 -3.05 10.58 12.84
C VAL A 115 -4.15 9.52 12.75
N SER A 116 -4.53 8.88 13.85
CA SER A 116 -5.67 7.95 13.89
C SER A 116 -7.02 8.57 13.50
N GLU A 117 -7.18 9.88 13.75
CA GLU A 117 -8.37 10.66 13.42
C GLU A 117 -8.24 11.41 12.09
N ALA A 118 -7.12 11.25 11.38
CA ALA A 118 -6.88 11.94 10.12
C ALA A 118 -7.85 11.48 9.01
N GLU A 119 -8.46 12.44 8.34
CA GLU A 119 -9.43 12.16 7.26
C GLU A 119 -8.81 12.14 5.87
N LEU A 120 -7.70 12.84 5.65
CA LEU A 120 -7.08 12.99 4.35
C LEU A 120 -5.56 12.84 4.43
N LEU A 121 -5.07 11.73 3.93
CA LEU A 121 -3.65 11.39 3.89
C LEU A 121 -3.10 11.42 2.46
N LEU A 122 -1.79 11.63 2.34
CA LEU A 122 -1.04 11.51 1.09
C LEU A 122 0.07 10.48 1.24
N ASP A 123 0.12 9.50 0.33
CA ASP A 123 1.30 8.69 0.03
C ASP A 123 1.93 9.24 -1.26
N ALA A 124 3.02 9.99 -1.11
CA ALA A 124 3.54 10.82 -2.20
C ALA A 124 4.33 10.04 -3.26
N ALA A 125 4.77 8.79 -2.95
CA ALA A 125 5.50 7.90 -3.85
C ALA A 125 5.07 6.43 -3.62
N ALA A 126 3.83 6.12 -4.00
CA ALA A 126 3.06 5.02 -3.47
C ALA A 126 3.37 3.63 -4.03
N ALA A 127 3.85 3.52 -5.29
CA ALA A 127 4.02 2.20 -5.90
C ALA A 127 5.17 1.39 -5.27
N PRO A 128 4.98 0.08 -5.11
CA PRO A 128 3.93 -0.77 -5.68
C PRO A 128 2.64 -0.86 -4.85
N GLY A 129 2.48 -0.11 -3.74
CA GLY A 129 1.26 -0.07 -2.94
C GLY A 129 1.35 -0.76 -1.58
N SER A 130 2.53 -1.20 -1.16
CA SER A 130 2.71 -1.85 0.15
C SER A 130 2.35 -0.93 1.31
N LYS A 131 2.87 0.31 1.30
CA LYS A 131 2.59 1.32 2.33
C LYS A 131 1.18 1.90 2.19
N SER A 132 0.71 2.19 0.96
CA SER A 132 -0.67 2.65 0.72
C SER A 132 -1.71 1.66 1.24
N THR A 133 -1.53 0.36 1.01
CA THR A 133 -2.46 -0.68 1.51
C THR A 133 -2.34 -0.87 3.02
N GLN A 134 -1.18 -0.61 3.63
CA GLN A 134 -0.99 -0.58 5.07
C GLN A 134 -1.72 0.61 5.70
N ILE A 135 -1.58 1.81 5.13
CA ILE A 135 -2.31 3.01 5.55
C ILE A 135 -3.82 2.77 5.50
N SER A 136 -4.34 2.29 4.35
CA SER A 136 -5.79 2.04 4.20
C SER A 136 -6.32 0.99 5.16
N ALA A 137 -5.51 -0.03 5.50
CA ALA A 137 -5.87 -1.03 6.50
C ALA A 137 -5.97 -0.42 7.91
N LEU A 138 -5.02 0.43 8.31
CA LEU A 138 -5.06 1.14 9.59
C LEU A 138 -6.15 2.21 9.65
N MET A 139 -6.54 2.79 8.51
CA MET A 139 -7.71 3.65 8.37
C MET A 139 -9.02 2.87 8.34
N GLU A 140 -9.01 1.55 8.25
CA GLU A 140 -10.21 0.69 8.10
C GLU A 140 -11.08 1.11 6.91
N ASN A 141 -10.46 1.50 5.80
CA ASN A 141 -11.12 2.10 4.63
C ASN A 141 -11.94 3.39 4.95
N ARG A 142 -11.75 4.03 6.12
CA ARG A 142 -12.36 5.33 6.43
C ARG A 142 -11.51 6.49 5.92
N GLY A 143 -12.05 7.70 5.88
CA GLY A 143 -11.34 8.85 5.36
C GLY A 143 -10.97 8.70 3.88
N MET A 144 -9.86 9.32 3.47
CA MET A 144 -9.34 9.21 2.10
C MET A 144 -7.81 9.24 2.07
N LEU A 145 -7.21 8.33 1.33
CA LEU A 145 -5.81 8.30 0.97
C LEU A 145 -5.61 8.74 -0.48
N VAL A 146 -4.82 9.77 -0.72
CA VAL A 146 -4.29 10.07 -2.06
C VAL A 146 -2.98 9.31 -2.21
N ALA A 147 -2.90 8.40 -3.18
CA ALA A 147 -1.71 7.64 -3.49
C ALA A 147 -1.17 8.08 -4.85
N ASN A 148 0.00 8.69 -4.85
CA ASN A 148 0.64 9.24 -6.03
C ASN A 148 1.81 8.40 -6.49
N GLU A 149 1.99 8.28 -7.79
CA GLU A 149 3.16 7.63 -8.38
C GLU A 149 3.57 8.34 -9.66
N PHE A 150 4.86 8.64 -9.79
CA PHE A 150 5.42 9.34 -10.95
C PHE A 150 5.49 8.45 -12.20
N SER A 151 5.70 7.15 -12.05
CA SER A 151 5.85 6.22 -13.17
C SER A 151 4.51 5.62 -13.60
N SER A 152 4.10 5.83 -14.84
CA SER A 152 2.85 5.32 -15.40
C SER A 152 2.75 3.79 -15.40
N SER A 153 3.86 3.08 -15.56
CA SER A 153 3.90 1.62 -15.47
C SER A 153 3.70 1.14 -14.04
N ARG A 154 4.27 1.85 -13.05
CA ARG A 154 4.14 1.50 -11.63
C ARG A 154 2.75 1.83 -11.07
N VAL A 155 2.05 2.85 -11.60
CA VAL A 155 0.63 3.13 -11.24
C VAL A 155 -0.26 1.92 -11.50
N LYS A 156 -0.02 1.16 -12.58
CA LYS A 156 -0.79 -0.07 -12.88
C LYS A 156 -0.58 -1.15 -11.81
N VAL A 157 0.64 -1.32 -11.34
CA VAL A 157 0.97 -2.27 -10.28
C VAL A 157 0.33 -1.84 -8.96
N LEU A 158 0.40 -0.54 -8.63
CA LEU A 158 -0.29 0.05 -7.48
C LEU A 158 -1.80 -0.22 -7.54
N ALA A 159 -2.45 0.05 -8.67
CA ALA A 159 -3.87 -0.19 -8.86
C ALA A 159 -4.26 -1.67 -8.67
N ALA A 160 -3.47 -2.60 -9.21
CA ALA A 160 -3.72 -4.04 -9.06
C ALA A 160 -3.62 -4.49 -7.59
N ASN A 161 -2.63 -3.99 -6.83
CA ASN A 161 -2.47 -4.31 -5.41
C ASN A 161 -3.59 -3.70 -4.55
N VAL A 162 -3.99 -2.47 -4.84
CA VAL A 162 -5.14 -1.80 -4.21
C VAL A 162 -6.42 -2.62 -4.38
N GLN A 163 -6.70 -3.07 -5.60
CA GLN A 163 -7.87 -3.91 -5.91
C GLN A 163 -7.82 -5.26 -5.17
N ARG A 164 -6.69 -5.97 -5.26
CA ARG A 164 -6.51 -7.26 -4.60
C ARG A 164 -6.69 -7.18 -3.09
N CYS A 165 -6.18 -6.12 -2.45
CA CYS A 165 -6.31 -5.90 -1.01
C CYS A 165 -7.69 -5.37 -0.59
N GLY A 166 -8.60 -5.02 -1.52
CA GLY A 166 -9.93 -4.53 -1.19
C GLY A 166 -9.94 -3.11 -0.62
N VAL A 167 -8.98 -2.28 -1.01
CA VAL A 167 -8.91 -0.88 -0.59
C VAL A 167 -9.96 -0.07 -1.33
N SER A 168 -10.79 0.67 -0.59
CA SER A 168 -11.89 1.47 -1.14
C SER A 168 -11.83 2.97 -0.82
N ASN A 169 -10.94 3.39 0.09
CA ASN A 169 -10.78 4.79 0.50
C ASN A 169 -9.67 5.54 -0.23
N ILE A 170 -9.28 5.11 -1.42
CA ILE A 170 -8.08 5.60 -2.11
C ILE A 170 -8.40 6.41 -3.38
N GLY A 171 -7.60 7.43 -3.65
CA GLY A 171 -7.53 8.12 -4.93
C GLY A 171 -6.14 7.98 -5.55
N LEU A 172 -6.06 7.50 -6.80
CA LEU A 172 -4.78 7.35 -7.49
C LEU A 172 -4.48 8.56 -8.36
N SER A 173 -3.27 9.10 -8.22
CA SER A 173 -2.74 10.21 -9.04
C SER A 173 -1.42 9.82 -9.70
N HIS A 174 -1.13 10.50 -10.81
CA HIS A 174 0.07 10.30 -11.60
C HIS A 174 0.75 11.63 -11.87
N PHE A 175 1.47 12.14 -10.86
CA PHE A 175 2.16 13.42 -10.93
C PHE A 175 3.58 13.32 -10.36
N ASP A 176 4.43 14.26 -10.76
CA ASP A 176 5.62 14.57 -9.98
C ASP A 176 5.20 15.13 -8.62
N ALA A 177 5.59 14.48 -7.53
CA ALA A 177 5.10 14.82 -6.19
C ALA A 177 5.48 16.25 -5.73
N LYS A 178 6.40 16.92 -6.41
CA LYS A 178 6.70 18.33 -6.15
C LYS A 178 5.54 19.30 -6.45
N VAL A 179 4.47 18.87 -7.11
CA VAL A 179 3.30 19.72 -7.37
C VAL A 179 2.35 19.83 -6.18
N PHE A 180 2.37 18.92 -5.22
CA PHE A 180 1.38 18.87 -4.15
C PHE A 180 1.42 20.12 -3.26
N GLY A 181 2.60 20.60 -2.87
CA GLY A 181 2.73 21.82 -2.09
C GLY A 181 2.23 23.08 -2.80
N GLN A 182 2.29 23.06 -4.13
CA GLN A 182 1.83 24.18 -4.98
C GLN A 182 0.32 24.15 -5.22
N TRP A 183 -0.25 22.95 -5.47
CA TRP A 183 -1.64 22.79 -5.88
C TRP A 183 -2.58 22.59 -4.71
N LEU A 184 -2.10 21.97 -3.64
CA LEU A 184 -2.86 21.57 -2.47
C LEU A 184 -2.17 22.04 -1.17
N PRO A 185 -1.86 23.36 -1.03
CA PRO A 185 -1.22 23.85 0.18
C PRO A 185 -2.09 23.55 1.40
N GLU A 186 -1.47 23.14 2.50
CA GLU A 186 -2.10 22.90 3.79
C GLU A 186 -3.41 22.08 3.71
N THR A 187 -3.37 21.03 2.90
CA THR A 187 -4.56 20.23 2.59
C THR A 187 -4.58 18.91 3.33
N PHE A 188 -3.43 18.25 3.50
CA PHE A 188 -3.34 16.91 4.09
C PHE A 188 -3.13 16.96 5.59
N ASP A 189 -3.76 16.03 6.30
CA ASP A 189 -3.63 15.86 7.75
C ASP A 189 -2.33 15.12 8.11
N ALA A 190 -1.94 14.14 7.27
CA ALA A 190 -0.69 13.42 7.39
C ALA A 190 -0.15 13.02 6.00
N ILE A 191 1.17 12.91 5.87
CA ILE A 191 1.84 12.58 4.61
C ILE A 191 2.90 11.51 4.86
N LEU A 192 2.94 10.51 4.00
CA LEU A 192 4.06 9.59 3.87
C LEU A 192 4.85 9.95 2.60
N LEU A 193 6.15 10.15 2.75
CA LEU A 193 7.10 10.29 1.65
C LEU A 193 8.17 9.20 1.77
N ASP A 194 7.89 8.02 1.19
CA ASP A 194 8.88 6.98 0.97
C ASP A 194 9.64 7.36 -0.31
N ALA A 195 10.71 8.14 -0.13
CA ALA A 195 11.32 8.88 -1.22
C ALA A 195 12.09 7.97 -2.20
N PRO A 196 12.13 8.29 -3.50
CA PRO A 196 13.06 7.66 -4.41
C PRO A 196 14.48 7.87 -3.89
N CYS A 197 15.28 6.81 -3.85
CA CYS A 197 16.61 6.80 -3.25
C CYS A 197 17.59 5.93 -4.06
N SER A 198 18.86 5.96 -3.70
CA SER A 198 19.91 5.13 -4.32
C SER A 198 19.71 3.63 -4.11
N GLY A 199 19.03 3.24 -3.03
CA GLY A 199 18.51 1.89 -2.82
C GLY A 199 19.53 0.85 -2.38
N GLU A 200 20.76 1.20 -2.04
CA GLU A 200 21.81 0.25 -1.64
C GLU A 200 21.50 -0.49 -0.32
N GLY A 201 20.55 0.00 0.47
CA GLY A 201 20.05 -0.73 1.64
C GLY A 201 19.33 -2.03 1.27
N THR A 202 18.92 -2.21 0.00
CA THR A 202 18.16 -3.37 -0.49
C THR A 202 19.05 -4.46 -1.11
N VAL A 203 20.37 -4.41 -0.89
CA VAL A 203 21.36 -5.32 -1.50
C VAL A 203 21.08 -6.80 -1.27
N ARG A 204 20.38 -7.15 -0.19
CA ARG A 204 20.01 -8.55 0.13
C ARG A 204 18.88 -9.09 -0.75
N LYS A 205 18.12 -8.20 -1.39
CA LYS A 205 16.95 -8.53 -2.20
C LYS A 205 17.17 -8.25 -3.68
N ASP A 206 17.88 -7.16 -3.99
CA ASP A 206 18.10 -6.66 -5.33
C ASP A 206 19.58 -6.80 -5.71
N GLU A 207 19.90 -7.76 -6.59
CA GLU A 207 21.26 -7.99 -7.09
C GLU A 207 21.76 -6.78 -7.92
N ASP A 208 20.87 -5.97 -8.48
CA ASP A 208 21.18 -4.76 -9.26
C ASP A 208 21.28 -3.47 -8.38
N ALA A 209 21.20 -3.57 -7.05
CA ALA A 209 21.21 -2.41 -6.14
C ALA A 209 22.40 -1.45 -6.37
N PHE A 210 23.53 -1.97 -6.86
CA PHE A 210 24.73 -1.17 -7.16
C PHE A 210 24.89 -0.79 -8.63
N ARG A 211 23.98 -1.15 -9.52
CA ARG A 211 24.14 -0.97 -10.98
C ARG A 211 24.44 0.47 -11.40
N ASN A 212 23.80 1.45 -10.74
CA ASN A 212 23.97 2.88 -11.01
C ASN A 212 24.46 3.65 -9.76
N TRP A 213 24.96 2.93 -8.75
CA TRP A 213 25.38 3.54 -7.50
C TRP A 213 26.70 4.28 -7.67
N SER A 214 26.75 5.53 -7.21
CA SER A 214 27.97 6.34 -7.08
C SER A 214 27.70 7.50 -6.12
N LEU A 215 28.73 8.09 -5.55
CA LEU A 215 28.59 9.29 -4.70
C LEU A 215 27.96 10.46 -5.46
N ALA A 216 28.20 10.57 -6.77
CA ALA A 216 27.59 11.60 -7.60
C ALA A 216 26.08 11.38 -7.76
N SER A 217 25.63 10.13 -8.02
CA SER A 217 24.22 9.80 -8.14
C SER A 217 23.47 10.00 -6.83
N ILE A 218 24.08 9.70 -5.67
CA ILE A 218 23.53 10.00 -4.34
C ILE A 218 23.23 11.50 -4.21
N GLY A 219 24.17 12.38 -4.60
CA GLY A 219 23.98 13.83 -4.55
C GLY A 219 22.84 14.34 -5.43
N GLU A 220 22.69 13.77 -6.64
CA GLU A 220 21.58 14.09 -7.56
C GLU A 220 20.22 13.68 -6.99
N ILE A 221 20.13 12.46 -6.43
CA ILE A 221 18.92 11.93 -5.81
C ILE A 221 18.57 12.75 -4.56
N ALA A 222 19.54 13.08 -3.72
CA ALA A 222 19.35 13.93 -2.54
C ALA A 222 18.69 15.28 -2.89
N GLN A 223 19.07 15.89 -4.03
CA GLN A 223 18.43 17.14 -4.48
C GLN A 223 16.95 16.92 -4.84
N VAL A 224 16.60 15.81 -5.45
CA VAL A 224 15.20 15.45 -5.72
C VAL A 224 14.44 15.26 -4.40
N GLN A 225 15.02 14.55 -3.45
CA GLN A 225 14.41 14.30 -2.12
C GLN A 225 14.14 15.61 -1.36
N ARG A 226 15.07 16.58 -1.36
CA ARG A 226 14.84 17.91 -0.79
C ARG A 226 13.61 18.59 -1.38
N THR A 227 13.50 18.58 -2.70
CA THR A 227 12.36 19.21 -3.41
C THR A 227 11.04 18.51 -3.09
N LEU A 228 11.03 17.18 -2.99
CA LEU A 228 9.84 16.39 -2.67
C LEU A 228 9.39 16.65 -1.23
N LEU A 229 10.33 16.64 -0.27
CA LEU A 229 10.01 16.84 1.14
C LEU A 229 9.55 18.27 1.42
N GLU A 230 10.17 19.29 0.78
CA GLU A 230 9.70 20.68 0.81
C GLU A 230 8.27 20.81 0.28
N SER A 231 7.96 20.15 -0.86
CA SER A 231 6.60 20.13 -1.42
C SER A 231 5.60 19.46 -0.46
N ALA A 232 5.97 18.32 0.12
CA ALA A 232 5.14 17.64 1.10
C ALA A 232 4.87 18.52 2.33
N PHE A 233 5.88 19.26 2.81
CA PHE A 233 5.73 20.17 3.95
C PHE A 233 4.76 21.33 3.65
N HIS A 234 4.79 21.90 2.44
CA HIS A 234 3.81 22.89 2.04
C HIS A 234 2.39 22.35 1.89
N ALA A 235 2.26 21.07 1.48
CA ALA A 235 0.96 20.40 1.35
C ALA A 235 0.36 19.98 2.69
N LEU A 236 1.18 19.87 3.74
CA LEU A 236 0.79 19.46 5.08
C LEU A 236 0.13 20.62 5.84
N LYS A 237 -0.96 20.37 6.55
CA LYS A 237 -1.59 21.32 7.48
C LYS A 237 -0.69 21.59 8.69
N PRO A 238 -0.80 22.78 9.31
CA PRO A 238 -0.31 22.99 10.67
C PRO A 238 -0.88 21.94 11.64
N GLY A 239 -0.04 21.40 12.52
CA GLY A 239 -0.36 20.28 13.39
C GLY A 239 -0.22 18.91 12.76
N GLY A 240 -0.15 18.82 11.43
CA GLY A 240 0.01 17.58 10.69
C GLY A 240 1.42 16.97 10.80
N VAL A 241 1.55 15.74 10.34
CA VAL A 241 2.78 14.93 10.45
C VAL A 241 3.23 14.43 9.07
N ILE A 242 4.53 14.48 8.81
CA ILE A 242 5.18 13.78 7.70
C ILE A 242 6.07 12.68 8.27
N VAL A 243 6.00 11.50 7.66
CA VAL A 243 7.08 10.51 7.76
C VAL A 243 7.85 10.51 6.46
N TYR A 244 9.14 10.78 6.56
CA TYR A 244 10.14 10.66 5.51
C TYR A 244 10.88 9.36 5.68
N SER A 245 11.01 8.56 4.61
CA SER A 245 11.74 7.30 4.64
C SER A 245 12.48 7.03 3.33
N THR A 246 13.53 6.22 3.45
CA THR A 246 14.34 5.74 2.32
C THR A 246 14.82 4.31 2.59
N CYS A 247 15.15 3.58 1.53
CA CYS A 247 15.84 2.29 1.61
C CYS A 247 17.34 2.45 1.30
N THR A 248 17.96 3.53 1.74
CA THR A 248 19.40 3.81 1.67
C THR A 248 19.98 4.01 3.05
N LEU A 249 21.29 3.79 3.20
CA LEU A 249 22.04 4.06 4.43
C LEU A 249 22.81 5.39 4.38
N SER A 250 22.86 6.04 3.20
CA SER A 250 23.66 7.24 2.97
C SER A 250 23.12 8.45 3.75
N HIS A 251 23.99 9.16 4.48
CA HIS A 251 23.62 10.34 5.25
C HIS A 251 23.09 11.47 4.36
N GLU A 252 23.63 11.61 3.17
CA GLU A 252 23.26 12.63 2.17
C GLU A 252 21.79 12.55 1.79
N GLU A 253 21.22 11.33 1.78
CA GLU A 253 19.81 11.08 1.46
C GLU A 253 18.91 11.00 2.71
N ASN A 254 19.50 10.97 3.90
CA ASN A 254 18.83 10.75 5.17
C ASN A 254 18.96 11.95 6.12
N GLN A 255 19.97 11.97 6.99
CA GLN A 255 20.16 13.02 8.00
C GLN A 255 20.34 14.41 7.37
N ASP A 256 21.02 14.51 6.24
CA ASP A 256 21.26 15.80 5.58
C ASP A 256 19.98 16.38 4.96
N ILE A 257 19.05 15.52 4.54
CA ILE A 257 17.71 15.96 4.11
C ILE A 257 16.92 16.50 5.31
N CYS A 258 16.97 15.81 6.45
CA CYS A 258 16.33 16.29 7.68
C CYS A 258 16.94 17.63 8.15
N ARG A 259 18.27 17.76 8.10
CA ARG A 259 18.99 19.00 8.44
C ARG A 259 18.59 20.14 7.51
N PHE A 260 18.52 19.89 6.20
CA PHE A 260 18.02 20.87 5.22
C PHE A 260 16.63 21.39 5.60
N MET A 261 15.72 20.54 6.04
CA MET A 261 14.37 20.98 6.46
C MET A 261 14.42 21.91 7.67
N VAL A 262 15.26 21.60 8.66
CA VAL A 262 15.46 22.46 9.85
C VAL A 262 16.06 23.82 9.43
N GLU A 263 17.07 23.83 8.59
CA GLU A 263 17.69 25.06 8.09
C GLU A 263 16.69 25.92 7.27
N ARG A 264 15.82 25.28 6.52
CA ARG A 264 14.88 25.92 5.60
C ARG A 264 13.65 26.51 6.31
N PHE A 265 13.13 25.82 7.32
CA PHE A 265 11.83 26.13 7.93
C PHE A 265 11.91 26.48 9.42
N GLY A 266 13.05 26.27 10.07
CA GLY A 266 13.33 26.72 11.43
C GLY A 266 12.29 26.22 12.43
N ASP A 267 11.68 27.15 13.13
CA ASP A 267 10.67 26.91 14.19
C ASP A 267 9.29 26.46 13.65
N ALA A 268 9.10 26.42 12.33
CA ALA A 268 7.86 25.92 11.73
C ALA A 268 7.70 24.40 11.77
N LEU A 269 8.76 23.68 12.15
CA LEU A 269 8.71 22.21 12.30
C LEU A 269 9.47 21.74 13.53
N CYS A 270 9.13 20.53 13.97
CA CYS A 270 9.97 19.75 14.88
C CYS A 270 10.05 18.30 14.42
N PHE A 271 11.20 17.66 14.62
CA PHE A 271 11.31 16.21 14.48
C PHE A 271 10.90 15.55 15.80
N GLU A 272 10.12 14.49 15.71
CA GLU A 272 9.67 13.68 16.84
C GLU A 272 10.51 12.43 16.95
N SER A 273 11.01 12.12 18.17
CA SER A 273 11.82 10.91 18.40
C SER A 273 11.02 9.64 18.09
N LEU A 274 11.70 8.66 17.49
CA LEU A 274 11.23 7.32 17.21
C LEU A 274 11.90 6.25 18.08
N GLY A 275 12.69 6.66 19.08
CA GLY A 275 13.43 5.74 19.94
C GLY A 275 12.54 4.82 20.78
N ASP A 276 11.30 5.22 21.03
CA ASP A 276 10.30 4.44 21.77
C ASP A 276 9.20 3.85 20.87
N LEU A 277 9.41 3.80 19.54
CA LEU A 277 8.39 3.37 18.59
C LEU A 277 7.97 1.91 18.79
N PHE A 278 8.91 1.05 19.14
CA PHE A 278 8.69 -0.35 19.47
C PHE A 278 9.79 -0.83 20.43
N PRO A 279 9.59 -1.93 21.18
CA PRO A 279 10.63 -2.48 22.05
C PRO A 279 11.90 -2.83 21.27
N GLY A 280 13.02 -2.18 21.57
CA GLY A 280 14.29 -2.35 20.87
C GLY A 280 14.57 -1.28 19.80
N ALA A 281 13.70 -0.30 19.58
CA ALA A 281 13.87 0.79 18.59
C ALA A 281 15.12 1.64 18.90
N GLU A 282 15.50 1.75 20.17
CA GLU A 282 16.69 2.49 20.64
C GLU A 282 17.98 2.00 20.00
N GLN A 283 18.06 0.73 19.57
CA GLN A 283 19.24 0.15 18.93
C GLN A 283 19.53 0.76 17.55
N ALA A 284 18.49 1.26 16.85
CA ALA A 284 18.61 1.91 15.56
C ALA A 284 18.36 3.44 15.64
N CYS A 285 18.10 3.97 16.84
CA CYS A 285 17.78 5.39 17.03
C CYS A 285 19.04 6.25 16.96
N THR A 286 19.03 7.29 16.12
CA THR A 286 20.10 8.29 16.06
C THR A 286 19.99 9.29 17.21
N GLN A 287 20.99 10.13 17.41
CA GLN A 287 20.97 11.20 18.42
C GLN A 287 19.85 12.23 18.18
N GLU A 288 19.49 12.44 16.91
CA GLU A 288 18.39 13.33 16.50
C GLU A 288 17.00 12.69 16.67
N GLY A 289 16.93 11.40 17.03
CA GLY A 289 15.69 10.68 17.23
C GLY A 289 15.14 9.98 15.99
N TYR A 290 15.90 9.87 14.89
CA TYR A 290 15.50 9.12 13.70
C TYR A 290 15.80 7.62 13.88
N LEU A 291 15.13 6.76 13.13
CA LEU A 291 15.53 5.37 13.01
C LEU A 291 16.42 5.19 11.77
N HIS A 292 17.66 4.78 12.00
CA HIS A 292 18.60 4.38 10.97
C HIS A 292 18.88 2.89 11.11
N VAL A 293 18.09 2.09 10.41
CA VAL A 293 18.07 0.64 10.50
C VAL A 293 19.21 0.06 9.69
N TRP A 294 20.15 -0.58 10.37
CA TRP A 294 21.28 -1.29 9.76
C TRP A 294 20.94 -2.78 9.67
N PRO A 295 21.31 -3.48 8.57
CA PRO A 295 20.93 -4.88 8.35
C PRO A 295 21.29 -5.85 9.49
N GLN A 296 22.39 -5.60 10.20
CA GLN A 296 22.83 -6.45 11.31
C GLN A 296 22.03 -6.25 12.61
N ILE A 297 21.25 -5.18 12.75
CA ILE A 297 20.51 -4.92 14.01
C ILE A 297 19.28 -5.83 14.09
N TYR A 298 18.46 -5.89 13.03
CA TYR A 298 17.19 -6.62 13.06
C TYR A 298 17.10 -7.73 12.02
N ASP A 299 18.20 -8.04 11.32
CA ASP A 299 18.22 -9.00 10.20
C ASP A 299 17.18 -8.65 9.12
N SER A 300 17.10 -7.36 8.77
CA SER A 300 16.23 -6.76 7.75
C SER A 300 17.05 -6.10 6.63
N GLU A 301 16.40 -5.42 5.69
CA GLU A 301 17.06 -4.48 4.79
C GLU A 301 17.54 -3.23 5.53
N GLY A 302 18.51 -2.49 4.95
CA GLY A 302 18.88 -1.16 5.42
C GLY A 302 17.76 -0.16 5.17
N PHE A 303 17.43 0.68 6.16
CA PHE A 303 16.30 1.58 6.06
C PHE A 303 16.48 2.83 6.93
N PHE A 304 15.84 3.93 6.53
CA PHE A 304 15.82 5.16 7.32
C PHE A 304 14.38 5.67 7.47
N VAL A 305 14.04 6.16 8.68
CA VAL A 305 12.74 6.75 8.98
C VAL A 305 12.94 7.98 9.87
N ALA A 306 12.37 9.11 9.46
CA ALA A 306 12.27 10.33 10.27
C ALA A 306 10.83 10.82 10.29
N ARG A 307 10.37 11.30 11.45
CA ARG A 307 9.03 11.84 11.64
C ARG A 307 9.11 13.31 12.03
N LEU A 308 8.46 14.17 11.27
CA LEU A 308 8.39 15.59 11.54
C LEU A 308 6.94 16.06 11.67
N ARG A 309 6.72 17.03 12.55
CA ARG A 309 5.45 17.74 12.71
C ARG A 309 5.57 19.19 12.24
N LYS A 310 4.59 19.65 11.45
CA LYS A 310 4.46 21.06 11.09
C LYS A 310 3.78 21.80 12.23
N LEU A 311 4.43 22.83 12.77
CA LEU A 311 3.94 23.56 13.94
C LEU A 311 3.02 24.73 13.55
N HIS A 312 3.37 25.46 12.49
CA HIS A 312 2.58 26.57 11.97
C HIS A 312 2.72 26.75 10.47
N SER A 313 1.87 27.56 9.87
CA SER A 313 1.92 27.91 8.45
C SER A 313 3.20 28.64 8.06
N VAL A 314 3.69 28.36 6.88
CA VAL A 314 4.84 29.03 6.27
C VAL A 314 4.45 29.69 4.95
N ALA A 315 5.17 30.74 4.56
CA ALA A 315 4.97 31.36 3.26
C ALA A 315 5.20 30.34 2.15
N ASN A 316 4.20 30.17 1.30
CA ASN A 316 4.28 29.32 0.12
C ASN A 316 4.28 30.22 -1.12
N PRO A 317 5.26 30.11 -2.04
CA PRO A 317 5.21 30.81 -3.31
C PRO A 317 3.91 30.47 -4.03
N MET A 318 3.09 31.49 -4.33
CA MET A 318 1.81 31.29 -5.03
C MET A 318 2.07 30.79 -6.44
N PHE A 319 1.74 29.54 -6.73
CA PHE A 319 1.69 29.00 -8.08
C PHE A 319 0.25 28.92 -8.56
N LYS A 320 0.03 29.22 -9.84
CA LYS A 320 -1.28 28.96 -10.45
C LYS A 320 -1.38 27.45 -10.70
N PRO A 321 -2.42 26.77 -10.20
CA PRO A 321 -2.65 25.37 -10.53
C PRO A 321 -2.70 25.17 -12.04
N GLY A 322 -2.16 24.06 -12.52
CA GLY A 322 -2.29 23.65 -13.91
C GLY A 322 -3.76 23.52 -14.32
N ARG A 323 -4.07 23.56 -15.59
CA ARG A 323 -5.43 23.32 -16.09
C ARG A 323 -5.78 21.86 -15.87
N LEU A 324 -6.70 21.59 -14.95
CA LEU A 324 -7.14 20.23 -14.57
C LEU A 324 -8.08 19.58 -15.61
N GLY A 325 -8.59 20.36 -16.59
CA GLY A 325 -9.64 19.90 -17.48
C GLY A 325 -11.01 19.76 -16.78
N LYS A 326 -11.98 19.19 -17.48
CA LYS A 326 -13.31 18.91 -16.91
C LYS A 326 -13.20 17.69 -16.00
N PHE A 327 -13.79 17.77 -14.80
CA PHE A 327 -13.89 16.60 -13.90
C PHE A 327 -14.76 15.52 -14.58
N PRO A 328 -14.23 14.27 -14.73
CA PRO A 328 -14.85 13.27 -15.58
C PRO A 328 -16.02 12.53 -14.93
N PHE A 329 -16.28 12.74 -13.65
CA PHE A 329 -17.35 12.09 -12.93
C PHE A 329 -18.50 13.06 -12.64
N THR A 330 -19.72 12.54 -12.59
CA THR A 330 -20.92 13.28 -12.16
C THR A 330 -21.57 12.55 -10.99
N PRO A 331 -22.12 13.26 -9.97
CA PRO A 331 -22.92 12.63 -8.94
C PRO A 331 -24.05 11.81 -9.57
N MET A 332 -24.25 10.59 -9.06
CA MET A 332 -25.39 9.75 -9.47
C MET A 332 -26.70 10.39 -9.00
N ALA A 333 -27.75 10.33 -9.82
CA ALA A 333 -29.06 10.81 -9.42
C ALA A 333 -29.57 10.03 -8.19
N GLU A 334 -30.13 10.73 -7.20
CA GLU A 334 -30.51 10.15 -5.90
C GLU A 334 -31.43 8.94 -6.02
N ARG A 335 -32.39 9.00 -6.93
CA ARG A 335 -33.33 7.88 -7.23
C ARG A 335 -32.58 6.64 -7.71
N ASP A 336 -31.60 6.80 -8.59
CA ASP A 336 -30.83 5.68 -9.16
C ASP A 336 -29.85 5.14 -8.13
N ALA A 337 -29.27 6.03 -7.32
CA ALA A 337 -28.41 5.67 -6.21
C ALA A 337 -29.14 4.85 -5.13
N ALA A 338 -30.36 5.26 -4.77
CA ALA A 338 -31.22 4.51 -3.85
C ALA A 338 -31.58 3.14 -4.44
N SER A 339 -32.01 3.08 -5.70
CA SER A 339 -32.35 1.82 -6.38
C SER A 339 -31.17 0.83 -6.41
N LEU A 340 -29.93 1.31 -6.65
CA LEU A 340 -28.75 0.46 -6.65
C LEU A 340 -28.43 -0.05 -5.24
N ARG A 341 -28.54 0.81 -4.21
CA ARG A 341 -28.33 0.40 -2.81
C ARG A 341 -29.35 -0.64 -2.38
N ASP A 342 -30.62 -0.44 -2.69
CA ASP A 342 -31.71 -1.39 -2.39
C ASP A 342 -31.47 -2.75 -3.08
N ALA A 343 -31.00 -2.75 -4.33
CA ALA A 343 -30.64 -3.98 -5.04
C ALA A 343 -29.48 -4.73 -4.35
N LEU A 344 -28.42 -4.02 -3.93
CA LEU A 344 -27.28 -4.63 -3.23
C LEU A 344 -27.66 -5.21 -1.86
N ILE A 345 -28.53 -4.51 -1.13
CA ILE A 345 -29.10 -5.01 0.12
C ILE A 345 -29.98 -6.23 -0.14
N SER A 346 -30.85 -6.15 -1.15
CA SER A 346 -31.74 -7.25 -1.51
C SER A 346 -31.00 -8.49 -1.98
N ASP A 347 -29.97 -8.35 -2.81
CA ASP A 347 -29.32 -9.49 -3.47
C ASP A 347 -28.15 -10.06 -2.66
N TYR A 348 -27.44 -9.20 -1.90
CA TYR A 348 -26.22 -9.60 -1.18
C TYR A 348 -26.20 -9.29 0.31
N GLY A 349 -27.16 -8.49 0.81
CA GLY A 349 -27.19 -8.03 2.20
C GLY A 349 -26.11 -6.97 2.51
N ILE A 350 -25.60 -6.26 1.49
CA ILE A 350 -24.54 -5.26 1.62
C ILE A 350 -25.10 -3.87 1.36
N ALA A 351 -24.90 -2.94 2.31
CA ALA A 351 -25.18 -1.52 2.14
C ALA A 351 -23.84 -0.77 1.90
N PRO A 352 -23.53 -0.33 0.68
CA PRO A 352 -22.28 0.39 0.43
C PRO A 352 -22.33 1.79 1.04
N GLU A 353 -21.29 2.14 1.82
CA GLU A 353 -21.09 3.46 2.41
C GLU A 353 -20.22 4.33 1.52
N GLY A 354 -20.66 5.56 1.22
CA GLY A 354 -19.93 6.49 0.35
C GLY A 354 -20.87 7.22 -0.63
N ALA A 355 -20.32 8.12 -1.43
CA ALA A 355 -21.03 8.87 -2.45
C ALA A 355 -20.94 8.17 -3.81
N LEU A 356 -22.07 7.99 -4.49
CA LEU A 356 -22.09 7.35 -5.80
C LEU A 356 -21.90 8.39 -6.92
N PHE A 357 -20.93 8.10 -7.78
CA PHE A 357 -20.59 8.90 -8.96
C PHE A 357 -20.61 8.04 -10.21
N VAL A 358 -20.85 8.68 -11.37
CA VAL A 358 -20.90 8.02 -12.68
C VAL A 358 -19.86 8.65 -13.61
N ARG A 359 -19.14 7.79 -14.33
CA ARG A 359 -18.28 8.14 -15.46
C ARG A 359 -18.58 7.19 -16.62
N ASP A 360 -19.11 7.71 -17.70
CA ASP A 360 -19.62 6.91 -18.83
C ASP A 360 -20.65 5.86 -18.35
N ASP A 361 -20.37 4.58 -18.50
CA ASP A 361 -21.18 3.47 -17.99
C ASP A 361 -20.74 2.93 -16.62
N GLU A 362 -19.70 3.51 -16.02
CA GLU A 362 -19.13 3.05 -14.77
C GLU A 362 -19.74 3.77 -13.56
N ILE A 363 -20.06 3.00 -12.52
CA ILE A 363 -20.53 3.51 -11.23
C ILE A 363 -19.44 3.31 -10.19
N TRP A 364 -19.10 4.39 -9.50
CA TRP A 364 -18.03 4.47 -8.54
C TRP A 364 -18.54 4.86 -7.16
N LEU A 365 -18.04 4.22 -6.13
CA LEU A 365 -18.25 4.56 -4.73
C LEU A 365 -17.06 5.38 -4.23
N PHE A 366 -17.30 6.68 -4.02
CA PHE A 366 -16.27 7.62 -3.59
C PHE A 366 -16.19 7.74 -2.08
N PRO A 367 -14.96 7.88 -1.51
CA PRO A 367 -14.79 8.26 -0.12
C PRO A 367 -15.43 9.62 0.17
N LEU A 368 -16.10 9.75 1.31
CA LEU A 368 -16.83 10.98 1.67
C LEU A 368 -15.97 12.26 1.69
N PRO A 369 -14.69 12.26 2.16
CA PRO A 369 -13.86 13.47 2.19
C PRO A 369 -13.46 14.01 0.81
N PHE A 370 -13.62 13.23 -0.28
CA PHE A 370 -13.16 13.63 -1.61
C PHE A 370 -13.81 14.94 -2.10
N ALA A 371 -15.15 14.99 -2.12
CA ALA A 371 -15.87 16.11 -2.73
C ALA A 371 -15.55 17.46 -2.07
N PRO A 372 -15.60 17.61 -0.74
CA PRO A 372 -15.34 18.90 -0.12
C PRO A 372 -13.85 19.30 -0.13
N ARG A 373 -12.92 18.36 -0.21
CA ARG A 373 -11.49 18.62 -0.04
C ARG A 373 -10.70 18.70 -1.35
N LEU A 374 -10.96 17.81 -2.32
CA LEU A 374 -10.12 17.58 -3.49
C LEU A 374 -10.82 17.81 -4.83
N MET A 375 -12.15 17.80 -4.87
CA MET A 375 -12.89 17.97 -6.11
C MET A 375 -12.51 19.28 -6.82
N ASN A 376 -12.17 19.19 -8.10
CA ASN A 376 -11.69 20.32 -8.93
C ASN A 376 -10.36 20.95 -8.48
N LYS A 377 -9.63 20.35 -7.54
CA LYS A 377 -8.31 20.84 -7.11
C LYS A 377 -7.16 19.96 -7.63
N ILE A 378 -7.42 18.68 -7.85
CA ILE A 378 -6.47 17.73 -8.39
C ILE A 378 -7.17 16.76 -9.34
N ARG A 379 -6.45 16.27 -10.34
CA ARG A 379 -6.92 15.18 -11.20
C ARG A 379 -6.50 13.84 -10.57
N LEU A 380 -7.50 12.99 -10.34
CA LEU A 380 -7.29 11.61 -9.93
C LEU A 380 -7.80 10.70 -11.04
N ASP A 381 -6.99 9.72 -11.43
CA ASP A 381 -7.34 8.78 -12.51
C ASP A 381 -8.34 7.71 -12.02
N ARG A 382 -8.30 7.45 -10.71
CA ARG A 382 -9.18 6.55 -10.01
C ARG A 382 -9.55 7.14 -8.66
N ILE A 383 -10.80 7.00 -8.24
CA ILE A 383 -11.30 7.50 -6.95
C ILE A 383 -12.20 6.43 -6.33
N GLY A 384 -11.81 5.93 -5.16
CA GLY A 384 -12.57 4.93 -4.43
C GLY A 384 -12.69 3.60 -5.17
N LEU A 385 -13.86 2.99 -5.08
CA LEU A 385 -14.16 1.65 -5.55
C LEU A 385 -15.03 1.69 -6.81
N LYS A 386 -14.59 1.06 -7.88
CA LYS A 386 -15.46 0.81 -9.03
C LYS A 386 -16.49 -0.27 -8.65
N LEU A 387 -17.72 0.15 -8.41
CA LEU A 387 -18.78 -0.70 -7.88
C LEU A 387 -19.49 -1.52 -8.95
N ALA A 388 -19.94 -0.87 -9.99
CA ALA A 388 -20.75 -1.50 -11.02
C ALA A 388 -20.57 -0.83 -12.38
N GLN A 389 -21.18 -1.43 -13.42
CA GLN A 389 -21.41 -0.83 -14.73
C GLN A 389 -22.90 -0.82 -15.03
N THR A 390 -23.37 0.26 -15.66
CA THR A 390 -24.76 0.33 -16.16
C THR A 390 -24.96 -0.66 -17.30
N HIS A 391 -26.11 -1.31 -17.31
CA HIS A 391 -26.48 -2.26 -18.35
C HIS A 391 -27.96 -2.04 -18.77
N LYS A 392 -28.34 -2.47 -19.96
CA LYS A 392 -29.73 -2.31 -20.51
C LYS A 392 -30.85 -2.80 -19.57
N LYS A 393 -30.56 -3.70 -18.66
CA LYS A 393 -31.49 -4.32 -17.71
C LYS A 393 -31.16 -4.08 -16.23
N GLY A 394 -30.40 -3.03 -15.92
CA GLY A 394 -29.95 -2.73 -14.55
C GLY A 394 -28.45 -2.53 -14.44
N TYR A 395 -27.82 -3.13 -13.46
CA TYR A 395 -26.41 -2.98 -13.13
C TYR A 395 -25.67 -4.31 -13.21
N ARG A 396 -24.42 -4.28 -13.60
CA ARG A 396 -23.49 -5.41 -13.51
C ARG A 396 -22.38 -5.05 -12.54
N LEU A 397 -22.22 -5.85 -11.50
CA LEU A 397 -21.18 -5.64 -10.48
C LEU A 397 -19.78 -5.88 -11.05
N THR A 398 -18.78 -5.25 -10.44
CA THR A 398 -17.39 -5.43 -10.84
C THR A 398 -16.72 -6.50 -9.99
N HIS A 399 -15.69 -7.14 -10.56
CA HIS A 399 -14.82 -8.04 -9.84
C HIS A 399 -14.16 -7.34 -8.63
N GLU A 400 -13.81 -6.08 -8.78
CA GLU A 400 -13.22 -5.25 -7.75
C GLU A 400 -14.14 -5.06 -6.53
N TRP A 401 -15.43 -4.79 -6.77
CA TRP A 401 -16.42 -4.72 -5.70
C TRP A 401 -16.51 -6.06 -4.96
N ALA A 402 -16.54 -7.18 -5.69
CA ALA A 402 -16.58 -8.50 -5.07
C ALA A 402 -15.35 -8.77 -4.19
N LEU A 403 -14.15 -8.41 -4.64
CA LEU A 403 -12.94 -8.56 -3.83
C LEU A 403 -12.96 -7.66 -2.59
N ALA A 404 -13.47 -6.43 -2.70
CA ALA A 404 -13.48 -5.47 -1.60
C ALA A 404 -14.57 -5.79 -0.55
N GLN A 405 -15.77 -6.16 -0.97
CA GLN A 405 -16.95 -6.27 -0.09
C GLN A 405 -17.62 -7.64 -0.11
N GLY A 406 -17.28 -8.52 -1.06
CA GLY A 406 -17.95 -9.80 -1.22
C GLY A 406 -17.87 -10.74 -0.03
N HIS A 407 -16.86 -10.62 0.82
CA HIS A 407 -16.74 -11.39 2.07
C HIS A 407 -17.79 -10.96 3.12
N LEU A 408 -18.34 -9.74 3.02
CA LEU A 408 -19.38 -9.22 3.92
C LEU A 408 -20.78 -9.68 3.51
N ALA A 409 -20.97 -10.28 2.33
CA ALA A 409 -22.28 -10.67 1.85
C ALA A 409 -22.92 -11.75 2.74
N SER A 410 -24.16 -11.52 3.17
CA SER A 410 -24.93 -12.50 3.93
C SER A 410 -25.68 -13.51 3.04
N LYS A 411 -25.80 -13.24 1.74
CA LYS A 411 -26.46 -14.05 0.72
C LYS A 411 -25.90 -13.78 -0.69
N GLY A 412 -26.38 -14.46 -1.72
CA GLY A 412 -25.96 -14.24 -3.11
C GLY A 412 -24.55 -14.74 -3.40
N TRP A 413 -24.08 -15.76 -2.68
CA TRP A 413 -22.74 -16.34 -2.86
C TRP A 413 -22.80 -17.86 -3.02
N VAL A 414 -21.74 -18.42 -3.60
CA VAL A 414 -21.49 -19.87 -3.69
C VAL A 414 -20.10 -20.13 -3.15
N GLU A 415 -20.01 -21.08 -2.20
CA GLU A 415 -18.73 -21.56 -1.67
C GLU A 415 -18.13 -22.58 -2.63
N LEU A 416 -16.86 -22.43 -2.94
CA LEU A 416 -16.11 -23.29 -3.84
C LEU A 416 -15.17 -24.18 -3.03
N ASP A 417 -15.01 -25.43 -3.44
CA ASP A 417 -13.89 -26.25 -3.01
C ASP A 417 -12.59 -25.85 -3.71
N SER A 418 -11.47 -26.47 -3.35
CA SER A 418 -10.16 -26.14 -3.88
C SER A 418 -10.07 -26.34 -5.41
N ASP A 419 -10.67 -27.40 -5.94
CA ASP A 419 -10.62 -27.69 -7.37
C ASP A 419 -11.47 -26.69 -8.16
N GLN A 420 -12.66 -26.37 -7.69
CA GLN A 420 -13.53 -25.35 -8.26
C GLN A 420 -12.90 -23.96 -8.23
N ALA A 421 -12.25 -23.61 -7.12
CA ALA A 421 -11.54 -22.35 -6.99
C ALA A 421 -10.37 -22.24 -7.99
N ARG A 422 -9.63 -23.34 -8.17
CA ARG A 422 -8.57 -23.44 -9.19
C ARG A 422 -9.13 -23.30 -10.60
N GLU A 423 -10.19 -24.04 -10.94
CA GLU A 423 -10.88 -23.94 -12.25
C GLU A 423 -11.36 -22.51 -12.52
N PHE A 424 -11.94 -21.85 -11.50
CA PHE A 424 -12.35 -20.45 -11.62
C PHE A 424 -11.17 -19.52 -11.93
N MET A 425 -10.06 -19.66 -11.23
CA MET A 425 -8.86 -18.84 -11.47
C MET A 425 -8.21 -19.14 -12.83
N MET A 426 -8.44 -20.32 -13.39
CA MET A 426 -8.05 -20.68 -14.76
C MET A 426 -9.01 -20.15 -15.84
N GLY A 427 -10.04 -19.38 -15.45
CA GLY A 427 -11.01 -18.78 -16.38
C GLY A 427 -12.09 -19.74 -16.86
N ARG A 428 -12.23 -20.93 -16.27
CA ARG A 428 -13.19 -21.95 -16.66
C ARG A 428 -14.56 -21.76 -16.01
N ASP A 429 -15.63 -22.18 -16.70
CA ASP A 429 -16.99 -22.22 -16.15
C ASP A 429 -17.07 -23.32 -15.08
N LEU A 430 -17.90 -23.10 -14.06
CA LEU A 430 -18.08 -24.07 -12.97
C LEU A 430 -19.41 -24.81 -13.09
N HIS A 431 -19.40 -26.05 -12.62
CA HIS A 431 -20.57 -26.93 -12.56
C HIS A 431 -20.79 -27.39 -11.09
N PRO A 432 -21.22 -26.50 -10.18
CA PRO A 432 -21.45 -26.88 -8.80
C PRO A 432 -22.58 -27.91 -8.69
N ALA A 433 -22.44 -28.88 -7.80
CA ALA A 433 -23.51 -29.81 -7.46
C ALA A 433 -24.55 -29.09 -6.58
N GLY A 434 -25.84 -29.26 -6.89
CA GLY A 434 -26.93 -28.74 -6.08
C GLY A 434 -27.92 -27.85 -6.85
N GLU A 435 -28.63 -26.97 -6.12
CA GLU A 435 -29.63 -26.09 -6.69
C GLU A 435 -29.01 -25.02 -7.61
N CYS A 436 -29.64 -24.82 -8.77
CA CYS A 436 -29.26 -23.78 -9.71
C CYS A 436 -29.76 -22.43 -9.21
N GLY A 437 -28.90 -21.42 -9.17
CA GLY A 437 -29.26 -20.05 -8.90
C GLY A 437 -29.67 -19.25 -10.16
N GLN A 438 -29.90 -17.99 -9.98
CA GLN A 438 -30.15 -17.03 -11.08
C GLN A 438 -29.32 -15.77 -10.90
N GLY A 439 -28.93 -15.15 -12.01
CA GLY A 439 -28.23 -13.86 -11.98
C GLY A 439 -26.74 -13.94 -11.65
N GLU A 440 -26.20 -12.82 -11.20
CA GLU A 440 -24.81 -12.72 -10.75
C GLU A 440 -24.67 -13.32 -9.34
N VAL A 441 -23.52 -13.93 -9.07
CA VAL A 441 -23.23 -14.61 -7.82
C VAL A 441 -21.78 -14.35 -7.40
N ILE A 442 -21.55 -14.10 -6.12
CA ILE A 442 -20.20 -14.00 -5.54
C ILE A 442 -19.66 -15.42 -5.38
N LEU A 443 -18.47 -15.68 -5.87
CA LEU A 443 -17.76 -16.94 -5.67
C LEU A 443 -16.78 -16.78 -4.53
N ARG A 444 -16.89 -17.63 -3.52
CA ARG A 444 -16.05 -17.62 -2.32
C ARG A 444 -15.23 -18.89 -2.24
N TYR A 445 -14.09 -18.76 -1.64
CA TYR A 445 -13.25 -19.88 -1.22
C TYR A 445 -12.86 -19.68 0.23
N GLN A 446 -13.23 -20.65 1.08
CA GLN A 446 -13.02 -20.59 2.54
C GLN A 446 -13.52 -19.27 3.16
N GLY A 447 -14.74 -18.84 2.73
CA GLY A 447 -15.41 -17.64 3.24
C GLY A 447 -14.99 -16.33 2.58
N TYR A 448 -13.94 -16.28 1.74
CA TYR A 448 -13.43 -15.07 1.11
C TYR A 448 -13.76 -15.01 -0.38
N ALA A 449 -14.16 -13.84 -0.86
CA ALA A 449 -14.55 -13.67 -2.27
C ALA A 449 -13.34 -13.76 -3.21
N LEU A 450 -13.42 -14.69 -4.18
CA LEU A 450 -12.50 -14.82 -5.32
C LEU A 450 -12.93 -13.96 -6.51
N GLY A 451 -14.21 -13.66 -6.63
CA GLY A 451 -14.75 -12.89 -7.73
C GLY A 451 -16.23 -13.13 -7.97
N LEU A 452 -16.65 -12.89 -9.21
CA LEU A 452 -18.03 -13.01 -9.64
C LEU A 452 -18.18 -14.12 -10.68
N GLY A 453 -19.35 -14.78 -10.65
CA GLY A 453 -19.86 -15.65 -11.68
C GLY A 453 -21.29 -15.27 -12.08
N LYS A 454 -21.80 -15.90 -13.11
CA LYS A 454 -23.20 -15.74 -13.53
C LYS A 454 -23.84 -17.09 -13.79
N TRP A 455 -24.94 -17.37 -13.13
CA TRP A 455 -25.75 -18.55 -13.39
C TRP A 455 -26.32 -18.55 -14.82
N VAL A 456 -26.09 -19.65 -15.54
CA VAL A 456 -26.62 -19.91 -16.88
C VAL A 456 -27.06 -21.38 -16.91
N GLY A 457 -28.34 -21.63 -16.62
CA GLY A 457 -28.83 -22.99 -16.41
C GLY A 457 -28.16 -23.65 -15.22
N SER A 458 -27.57 -24.83 -15.38
CA SER A 458 -26.91 -25.61 -14.36
C SER A 458 -25.42 -25.27 -14.15
N ARG A 459 -24.91 -24.24 -14.84
CA ARG A 459 -23.49 -23.84 -14.71
C ARG A 459 -23.37 -22.39 -14.26
N ILE A 460 -22.25 -22.06 -13.66
CA ILE A 460 -21.81 -20.69 -13.38
C ILE A 460 -20.79 -20.31 -14.44
N LYS A 461 -21.18 -19.35 -15.31
CA LYS A 461 -20.27 -18.75 -16.26
C LYS A 461 -19.24 -17.91 -15.51
N ASN A 462 -17.96 -18.12 -15.83
CA ASN A 462 -16.85 -17.40 -15.25
C ASN A 462 -16.88 -15.91 -15.64
N ALA A 463 -16.75 -14.99 -14.68
CA ALA A 463 -16.68 -13.56 -14.91
C ALA A 463 -15.33 -12.96 -14.44
N LEU A 464 -14.29 -13.78 -14.23
CA LEU A 464 -12.95 -13.32 -13.90
C LEU A 464 -12.38 -12.46 -15.04
N PRO A 465 -11.83 -11.26 -14.76
CA PRO A 465 -11.10 -10.48 -15.76
C PRO A 465 -9.96 -11.28 -16.39
N ARG A 466 -9.77 -11.15 -17.69
CA ARG A 466 -8.81 -11.96 -18.46
C ARG A 466 -7.36 -11.80 -18.01
N ASP A 467 -7.00 -10.62 -17.55
CA ASP A 467 -5.67 -10.28 -17.01
C ASP A 467 -5.39 -10.93 -15.64
N LEU A 468 -6.43 -11.42 -14.96
CA LEU A 468 -6.31 -12.14 -13.69
C LEU A 468 -6.32 -13.66 -13.84
N VAL A 469 -6.59 -14.17 -15.04
CA VAL A 469 -6.56 -15.62 -15.33
C VAL A 469 -5.16 -16.17 -15.09
N ARG A 470 -5.09 -17.28 -14.36
CA ARG A 470 -3.88 -18.02 -14.02
C ARG A 470 -4.03 -19.47 -14.46
N ASP A 471 -3.00 -20.06 -15.02
CA ASP A 471 -3.04 -21.44 -15.53
C ASP A 471 -1.98 -22.37 -14.93
N THR A 472 -1.18 -21.89 -13.95
CA THR A 472 -0.09 -22.67 -13.36
C THR A 472 -0.03 -22.52 -11.83
N ASN A 473 0.31 -23.63 -11.15
CA ASN A 473 0.69 -23.71 -9.73
C ASN A 473 -0.15 -22.82 -8.78
N LEU A 474 -1.46 -23.04 -8.82
CA LEU A 474 -2.42 -22.33 -7.97
C LEU A 474 -2.85 -23.22 -6.82
N PHE A 475 -2.91 -22.64 -5.63
CA PHE A 475 -3.30 -23.25 -4.38
C PHE A 475 -2.39 -24.44 -3.99
N GLU A 476 -2.13 -24.55 -2.72
CA GLU A 476 -1.50 -25.74 -2.15
C GLU A 476 -2.50 -26.89 -2.17
N SER A 477 -2.02 -28.09 -2.50
CA SER A 477 -2.82 -29.31 -2.50
C SER A 477 -3.19 -29.74 -1.07
#